data_96e5b74f8aebbe20010a7d3d19191d26
#
_entry.id   96e5b74f8aebbe20010a7d3d19191d26
#
_cell.length_a   1.000
_cell.length_b   1.000
_cell.length_c   1.000
_cell.angle_alpha   90.00
_cell.angle_beta   90.00
_cell.angle_gamma   90.00
#
_symmetry.space_group_name_H-M   'P 1'
#
loop_
_entity.id
_entity.type
_entity.pdbx_description
1 polymer ?
#
loop_
_entity_poly.entity_id
_entity_poly.type
_entity_poly.pdbx_seq_one_letter_code
_entity_poly.pdbx_strand_id
1 'polypeptide(L)'
;MVPVIALVGRPNVGKSTLFNRLTRSRDALVADFPGLTRDRHYGDGRIGDKPYLVIDTGGFEPIRTEGIVKEMTGQAQLAITESDVVLFLVDGRAGLTPQDQRIAQNLRESGKKTYLVVNKAEGLTETAKAEFYELALGEPYTISAAHGEGVKALMDLVLEPFPTEKEIDEEEDFKHKIKVAIAGRPNAGKSTLINALIGEDRLIAF
;
A
#
# COMPACT_ATOMS: atom_id res chain seq x y z
N MET A 1 6.24 -1.17 -14.18
CA MET A 1 5.49 -0.31 -13.22
C MET A 1 5.80 -0.79 -11.80
N VAL A 2 6.10 0.11 -10.88
CA VAL A 2 6.41 -0.21 -9.48
C VAL A 2 5.11 -0.57 -8.75
N PRO A 3 4.98 -1.75 -8.10
CA PRO A 3 3.76 -2.15 -7.41
C PRO A 3 3.51 -1.33 -6.14
N VAL A 4 2.23 -1.13 -5.83
CA VAL A 4 1.74 -0.42 -4.65
C VAL A 4 1.12 -1.41 -3.67
N ILE A 5 1.58 -1.40 -2.43
CA ILE A 5 1.16 -2.30 -1.35
C ILE A 5 0.44 -1.52 -0.27
N ALA A 6 -0.84 -1.80 0.00
CA ALA A 6 -1.57 -1.17 1.09
C ALA A 6 -1.51 -2.01 2.38
N LEU A 7 -1.23 -1.36 3.51
CA LEU A 7 -1.33 -1.96 4.84
C LEU A 7 -2.71 -1.69 5.42
N VAL A 8 -3.50 -2.73 5.65
CA VAL A 8 -4.88 -2.64 6.15
C VAL A 8 -5.01 -3.45 7.44
N GLY A 9 -5.89 -3.04 8.33
CA GLY A 9 -6.15 -3.73 9.59
C GLY A 9 -6.70 -2.75 10.64
N ARG A 10 -7.26 -3.28 11.72
CA ARG A 10 -7.78 -2.48 12.83
C ARG A 10 -6.67 -1.66 13.53
N PRO A 11 -7.02 -0.68 14.40
CA PRO A 11 -6.05 0.05 15.20
C PRO A 11 -5.13 -0.86 16.01
N ASN A 12 -3.89 -0.43 16.22
CA ASN A 12 -2.90 -1.08 17.09
C ASN A 12 -2.44 -2.50 16.69
N VAL A 13 -2.78 -3.00 15.50
CA VAL A 13 -2.24 -4.28 15.00
C VAL A 13 -0.77 -4.18 14.54
N GLY A 14 -0.21 -2.95 14.45
CA GLY A 14 1.18 -2.71 14.10
C GLY A 14 1.42 -2.30 12.65
N LYS A 15 0.42 -1.72 11.96
CA LYS A 15 0.56 -1.21 10.58
C LYS A 15 1.73 -0.23 10.45
N SER A 16 1.76 0.82 11.24
CA SER A 16 2.83 1.83 11.20
C SER A 16 4.19 1.27 11.62
N THR A 17 4.23 0.26 12.51
CA THR A 17 5.47 -0.44 12.84
C THR A 17 6.01 -1.21 11.63
N LEU A 18 5.12 -1.92 10.91
CA LEU A 18 5.49 -2.61 9.68
C LEU A 18 5.88 -1.62 8.58
N PHE A 19 5.11 -0.55 8.41
CA PHE A 19 5.42 0.52 7.45
C PHE A 19 6.85 1.06 7.65
N ASN A 20 7.17 1.51 8.87
CA ASN A 20 8.49 2.03 9.21
C ASN A 20 9.60 1.01 8.98
N ARG A 21 9.32 -0.26 9.20
CA ARG A 21 10.28 -1.34 8.94
C ARG A 21 10.49 -1.56 7.44
N LEU A 22 9.41 -1.61 6.67
CA LEU A 22 9.47 -1.81 5.22
C LEU A 22 10.19 -0.66 4.51
N THR A 23 9.95 0.58 4.96
CA THR A 23 10.56 1.78 4.39
C THR A 23 11.91 2.13 5.03
N ARG A 24 12.29 1.48 6.14
CA ARG A 24 13.46 1.83 6.99
C ARG A 24 13.50 3.31 7.38
N SER A 25 12.34 3.95 7.41
CA SER A 25 12.18 5.33 7.84
C SER A 25 11.55 5.37 9.23
N ARG A 26 11.97 6.33 10.07
CA ARG A 26 11.28 6.69 11.32
C ARG A 26 10.19 7.71 11.08
N ASP A 27 10.28 8.42 9.97
CA ASP A 27 9.33 9.41 9.51
C ASP A 27 8.71 8.91 8.20
N ALA A 28 7.40 8.91 8.13
CA ALA A 28 6.69 8.70 6.88
C ALA A 28 7.04 9.89 5.96
N LEU A 29 7.95 9.69 5.03
CA LEU A 29 8.24 10.69 4.02
C LEU A 29 7.04 10.78 3.09
N VAL A 30 6.52 11.98 2.95
CA VAL A 30 5.54 12.30 1.89
C VAL A 30 6.33 12.26 0.59
N ALA A 31 6.23 11.17 -0.14
CA ALA A 31 6.82 11.09 -1.47
C ALA A 31 6.01 11.95 -2.44
N ASP A 32 6.65 12.92 -3.08
CA ASP A 32 6.07 13.72 -4.15
C ASP A 32 6.04 12.90 -5.46
N PHE A 33 5.14 11.93 -5.54
CA PHE A 33 4.85 11.26 -6.82
C PHE A 33 3.72 12.02 -7.56
N PRO A 34 3.92 12.37 -8.84
CA PRO A 34 2.88 13.02 -9.64
C PRO A 34 1.64 12.12 -9.74
N GLY A 35 0.49 12.62 -9.27
CA GLY A 35 -0.79 11.91 -9.32
C GLY A 35 -1.26 11.28 -8.02
N LEU A 36 -0.47 11.33 -6.93
CA LEU A 36 -0.87 10.86 -5.60
C LEU A 36 -1.38 12.04 -4.75
N THR A 37 -2.47 11.83 -4.01
CA THR A 37 -3.04 12.87 -3.15
C THR A 37 -2.14 13.10 -1.92
N ARG A 38 -1.89 14.37 -1.58
CA ARG A 38 -0.95 14.84 -0.52
C ARG A 38 -1.27 14.36 0.91
N ASP A 39 -2.40 13.72 1.14
CA ASP A 39 -2.89 13.37 2.47
C ASP A 39 -2.59 11.92 2.90
N ARG A 40 -1.72 11.19 2.20
CA ARG A 40 -1.42 9.78 2.50
C ARG A 40 0.04 9.55 2.78
N HIS A 41 0.29 8.66 3.73
CA HIS A 41 1.64 8.20 4.05
C HIS A 41 2.09 7.14 3.04
N TYR A 42 2.78 7.56 1.99
CA TYR A 42 3.49 6.67 1.08
C TYR A 42 4.95 6.55 1.51
N GLY A 43 5.56 5.40 1.25
CA GLY A 43 6.97 5.19 1.48
C GLY A 43 7.57 4.20 0.49
N ASP A 44 8.84 4.45 0.11
CA ASP A 44 9.59 3.52 -0.73
C ASP A 44 9.96 2.27 0.05
N GLY A 45 9.63 1.11 -0.47
CA GLY A 45 10.00 -0.16 0.13
C GLY A 45 11.50 -0.43 0.04
N ARG A 46 12.08 -0.92 1.14
CA ARG A 46 13.53 -1.19 1.28
C ARG A 46 13.85 -2.63 1.67
N ILE A 47 12.84 -3.48 1.85
CA ILE A 47 12.99 -4.90 2.18
C ILE A 47 12.52 -5.73 1.00
N GLY A 48 13.39 -6.59 0.49
CA GLY A 48 13.18 -7.38 -0.74
C GLY A 48 14.08 -6.88 -1.86
N ASP A 49 14.08 -7.59 -2.96
CA ASP A 49 15.00 -7.35 -4.09
C ASP A 49 14.32 -6.59 -5.25
N LYS A 50 13.06 -6.20 -5.09
CA LYS A 50 12.26 -5.50 -6.09
C LYS A 50 11.74 -4.17 -5.53
N PRO A 51 11.64 -3.12 -6.35
CA PRO A 51 11.08 -1.84 -5.91
C PRO A 51 9.57 -1.93 -5.71
N TYR A 52 9.06 -1.27 -4.66
CA TYR A 52 7.62 -1.15 -4.39
C TYR A 52 7.32 0.08 -3.54
N LEU A 53 6.07 0.54 -3.59
CA LEU A 53 5.54 1.59 -2.72
C LEU A 53 4.66 0.96 -1.64
N VAL A 54 4.69 1.53 -0.44
CA VAL A 54 3.82 1.12 0.68
C VAL A 54 2.91 2.27 1.06
N ILE A 55 1.64 1.97 1.32
CA ILE A 55 0.66 2.92 1.87
C ILE A 55 0.31 2.48 3.29
N ASP A 56 0.53 3.35 4.29
CA ASP A 56 0.00 3.14 5.65
C ASP A 56 -1.39 3.76 5.77
N THR A 57 -2.41 2.92 6.00
CA THR A 57 -3.77 3.38 6.25
C THR A 57 -4.02 3.76 7.73
N GLY A 58 -3.06 3.54 8.61
CA GLY A 58 -3.20 3.77 10.07
C GLY A 58 -3.22 5.23 10.49
N GLY A 59 -2.68 6.16 9.68
CA GLY A 59 -2.69 7.59 9.95
C GLY A 59 -4.06 8.26 9.75
N PHE A 60 -5.05 7.54 9.22
CA PHE A 60 -6.37 8.05 8.85
C PHE A 60 -7.50 7.66 9.79
N GLU A 61 -7.17 7.15 10.96
CA GLU A 61 -8.19 6.83 11.96
C GLU A 61 -8.70 8.12 12.62
N PRO A 62 -10.01 8.43 12.52
CA PRO A 62 -10.54 9.59 13.23
C PRO A 62 -10.35 9.40 14.72
N ILE A 63 -9.63 10.32 15.35
CA ILE A 63 -9.56 10.46 16.80
C ILE A 63 -10.99 10.73 17.29
N ARG A 64 -11.62 9.71 17.88
CA ARG A 64 -12.89 9.73 18.64
C ARG A 64 -14.08 10.38 17.93
N THR A 65 -15.04 9.55 17.53
CA THR A 65 -16.46 9.89 17.68
C THR A 65 -17.19 8.64 18.13
N GLU A 66 -17.79 8.72 19.30
CA GLU A 66 -18.69 7.72 19.88
C GLU A 66 -19.85 7.45 18.93
N GLY A 67 -20.20 6.19 18.80
CA GLY A 67 -21.44 5.75 18.18
C GLY A 67 -21.40 5.62 16.67
N ILE A 68 -21.53 4.38 16.22
CA ILE A 68 -21.60 3.87 14.86
C ILE A 68 -20.22 3.45 14.35
N VAL A 69 -20.06 2.15 14.24
CA VAL A 69 -19.02 1.48 13.47
C VAL A 69 -19.02 2.09 12.07
N LYS A 70 -18.22 3.13 11.85
CA LYS A 70 -17.99 3.61 10.50
C LYS A 70 -17.17 2.56 9.80
N GLU A 71 -17.78 1.99 8.75
CA GLU A 71 -17.13 1.33 7.62
C GLU A 71 -15.74 1.91 7.39
N MET A 72 -14.82 1.07 6.90
CA MET A 72 -13.47 1.49 6.52
C MET A 72 -13.52 2.92 5.98
N THR A 73 -12.80 3.84 6.59
CA THR A 73 -12.84 5.24 6.20
C THR A 73 -12.62 5.32 4.68
N GLY A 74 -13.27 6.25 3.99
CA GLY A 74 -13.18 6.36 2.54
C GLY A 74 -11.74 6.37 2.01
N GLN A 75 -10.79 6.80 2.84
CA GLN A 75 -9.37 6.80 2.53
C GLN A 75 -8.73 5.40 2.57
N ALA A 76 -9.14 4.54 3.51
CA ALA A 76 -8.68 3.15 3.49
C ALA A 76 -9.22 2.39 2.28
N GLN A 77 -10.48 2.64 1.91
CA GLN A 77 -11.08 2.08 0.70
C GLN A 77 -10.37 2.55 -0.57
N LEU A 78 -10.00 3.82 -0.61
CA LEU A 78 -9.29 4.38 -1.74
C LEU A 78 -7.85 3.81 -1.84
N ALA A 79 -7.15 3.64 -0.71
CA ALA A 79 -5.85 2.99 -0.66
C ALA A 79 -5.90 1.54 -1.19
N ILE A 80 -6.95 0.79 -0.84
CA ILE A 80 -7.19 -0.56 -1.38
C ILE A 80 -7.42 -0.50 -2.89
N THR A 81 -8.21 0.46 -3.37
CA THR A 81 -8.50 0.60 -4.80
C THR A 81 -7.24 0.90 -5.61
N GLU A 82 -6.36 1.77 -5.10
CA GLU A 82 -5.12 2.19 -5.75
C GLU A 82 -3.97 1.17 -5.61
N SER A 83 -4.05 0.24 -4.65
CA SER A 83 -3.00 -0.77 -4.45
C SER A 83 -3.12 -1.94 -5.44
N ASP A 84 -1.98 -2.54 -5.74
CA ASP A 84 -1.88 -3.81 -6.47
C ASP A 84 -2.06 -5.00 -5.54
N VAL A 85 -1.59 -4.84 -4.28
CA VAL A 85 -1.65 -5.87 -3.24
C VAL A 85 -2.05 -5.24 -1.91
N VAL A 86 -2.80 -5.98 -1.12
CA VAL A 86 -3.17 -5.63 0.25
C VAL A 86 -2.49 -6.59 1.23
N LEU A 87 -1.79 -6.05 2.24
CA LEU A 87 -1.38 -6.78 3.43
C LEU A 87 -2.41 -6.51 4.52
N PHE A 88 -3.23 -7.50 4.83
CA PHE A 88 -4.20 -7.40 5.91
C PHE A 88 -3.60 -7.87 7.23
N LEU A 89 -3.32 -6.92 8.13
CA LEU A 89 -2.68 -7.18 9.41
C LEU A 89 -3.72 -7.46 10.49
N VAL A 90 -3.50 -8.55 11.22
CA VAL A 90 -4.21 -8.92 12.45
C VAL A 90 -3.22 -9.09 13.59
N ASP A 91 -3.70 -9.01 14.84
CA ASP A 91 -2.87 -9.11 16.05
C ASP A 91 -2.91 -10.54 16.60
N GLY A 92 -1.79 -11.27 16.47
CA GLY A 92 -1.67 -12.65 16.94
C GLY A 92 -1.82 -12.83 18.45
N ARG A 93 -1.54 -11.79 19.25
CA ARG A 93 -1.72 -11.86 20.72
C ARG A 93 -3.16 -11.60 21.14
N ALA A 94 -3.88 -10.75 20.40
CA ALA A 94 -5.26 -10.41 20.72
C ALA A 94 -6.26 -11.46 20.22
N GLY A 95 -5.84 -12.33 19.28
CA GLY A 95 -6.70 -13.26 18.60
C GLY A 95 -7.65 -12.61 17.60
N LEU A 96 -8.53 -13.41 17.03
CA LEU A 96 -9.51 -12.99 16.04
C LEU A 96 -10.61 -12.13 16.66
N THR A 97 -10.93 -11.00 16.04
CA THR A 97 -11.98 -10.10 16.51
C THR A 97 -13.10 -9.92 15.46
N PRO A 98 -14.32 -9.53 15.89
CA PRO A 98 -15.40 -9.22 14.95
C PRO A 98 -15.07 -8.10 13.96
N GLN A 99 -14.16 -7.18 14.33
CA GLN A 99 -13.69 -6.13 13.43
C GLN A 99 -12.80 -6.70 12.35
N ASP A 100 -11.92 -7.66 12.66
CA ASP A 100 -11.09 -8.34 11.68
C ASP A 100 -11.95 -9.11 10.67
N GLN A 101 -13.02 -9.77 11.13
CA GLN A 101 -13.96 -10.49 10.26
C GLN A 101 -14.67 -9.55 9.26
N ARG A 102 -15.10 -8.35 9.72
CA ARG A 102 -15.73 -7.34 8.83
C ARG A 102 -14.75 -6.81 7.78
N ILE A 103 -13.51 -6.49 8.19
CA ILE A 103 -12.48 -6.04 7.27
C ILE A 103 -12.18 -7.14 6.24
N ALA A 104 -12.03 -8.40 6.69
CA ALA A 104 -11.80 -9.53 5.81
C ALA A 104 -12.92 -9.72 4.79
N GLN A 105 -14.19 -9.54 5.21
CA GLN A 105 -15.32 -9.59 4.29
C GLN A 105 -15.21 -8.53 3.20
N ASN A 106 -14.96 -7.27 3.56
CA ASN A 106 -14.81 -6.18 2.60
C ASN A 106 -13.64 -6.42 1.64
N LEU A 107 -12.52 -6.99 2.14
CA LEU A 107 -11.37 -7.33 1.31
C LEU A 107 -11.69 -8.44 0.30
N ARG A 108 -12.43 -9.48 0.70
CA ARG A 108 -12.90 -10.51 -0.23
C ARG A 108 -13.81 -9.94 -1.32
N GLU A 109 -14.74 -9.05 -0.94
CA GLU A 109 -15.66 -8.39 -1.86
C GLU A 109 -14.94 -7.45 -2.84
N SER A 110 -13.82 -6.84 -2.43
CA SER A 110 -13.01 -5.98 -3.30
C SER A 110 -12.30 -6.71 -4.44
N GLY A 111 -12.12 -8.03 -4.33
CA GLY A 111 -11.41 -8.86 -5.30
C GLY A 111 -9.91 -8.59 -5.39
N LYS A 112 -9.35 -7.72 -4.54
CA LYS A 112 -7.92 -7.38 -4.50
C LYS A 112 -7.09 -8.55 -3.97
N LYS A 113 -5.90 -8.76 -4.56
CA LYS A 113 -4.95 -9.73 -4.05
C LYS A 113 -4.57 -9.36 -2.62
N THR A 114 -4.96 -10.19 -1.66
CA THR A 114 -4.79 -9.94 -0.24
C THR A 114 -3.98 -11.05 0.40
N TYR A 115 -2.97 -10.66 1.21
CA TYR A 115 -2.22 -11.58 2.06
C TYR A 115 -2.62 -11.31 3.52
N LEU A 116 -3.03 -12.38 4.22
CA LEU A 116 -3.35 -12.32 5.65
C LEU A 116 -2.08 -12.39 6.47
N VAL A 117 -1.80 -11.34 7.25
CA VAL A 117 -0.57 -11.19 8.03
C VAL A 117 -0.88 -11.16 9.50
N VAL A 118 -0.49 -12.21 10.22
CA VAL A 118 -0.60 -12.29 11.68
C VAL A 118 0.64 -11.68 12.30
N ASN A 119 0.52 -10.44 12.77
CA ASN A 119 1.60 -9.71 13.41
C ASN A 119 1.63 -9.96 14.93
N LYS A 120 2.74 -9.62 15.57
CA LYS A 120 3.03 -9.88 17.00
C LYS A 120 3.00 -11.39 17.32
N ALA A 121 3.51 -12.16 16.35
CA ALA A 121 3.47 -13.62 16.41
C ALA A 121 4.58 -14.24 17.29
N GLU A 122 5.30 -13.44 18.08
CA GLU A 122 6.32 -13.94 18.98
C GLU A 122 5.73 -14.92 19.99
N GLY A 123 6.14 -16.17 19.90
CA GLY A 123 5.64 -17.24 20.75
C GLY A 123 4.22 -17.75 20.42
N LEU A 124 3.67 -17.35 19.27
CA LEU A 124 2.39 -17.87 18.80
C LEU A 124 2.53 -19.37 18.46
N THR A 125 1.61 -20.18 18.99
CA THR A 125 1.55 -21.60 18.65
C THR A 125 0.84 -21.82 17.31
N GLU A 126 1.10 -22.96 16.65
CA GLU A 126 0.38 -23.33 15.42
C GLU A 126 -1.13 -23.43 15.65
N THR A 127 -1.56 -23.87 16.83
CA THR A 127 -2.98 -23.96 17.21
C THR A 127 -3.62 -22.57 17.25
N ALA A 128 -2.93 -21.56 17.81
CA ALA A 128 -3.43 -20.19 17.85
C ALA A 128 -3.43 -19.53 16.46
N LYS A 129 -2.50 -19.92 15.56
CA LYS A 129 -2.52 -19.48 14.16
C LYS A 129 -3.76 -20.00 13.41
N ALA A 130 -4.27 -21.18 13.79
CA ALA A 130 -5.37 -21.85 13.09
C ALA A 130 -6.68 -21.04 13.09
N GLU A 131 -6.94 -20.22 14.12
CA GLU A 131 -8.16 -19.38 14.18
C GLU A 131 -8.25 -18.39 13.02
N PHE A 132 -7.12 -17.89 12.52
CA PHE A 132 -7.10 -16.89 11.46
C PHE A 132 -7.50 -17.42 10.08
N TYR A 133 -7.53 -18.74 9.87
CA TYR A 133 -8.10 -19.34 8.66
C TYR A 133 -9.61 -19.05 8.51
N GLU A 134 -10.32 -18.75 9.61
CA GLU A 134 -11.74 -18.37 9.58
C GLU A 134 -11.98 -17.07 8.75
N LEU A 135 -10.95 -16.25 8.56
CA LEU A 135 -11.03 -15.04 7.73
C LEU A 135 -11.16 -15.35 6.22
N ALA A 136 -10.90 -16.59 5.80
CA ALA A 136 -11.01 -17.06 4.43
C ALA A 136 -10.27 -16.19 3.39
N LEU A 137 -9.05 -15.75 3.75
CA LEU A 137 -8.14 -14.97 2.90
C LEU A 137 -6.88 -15.75 2.51
N GLY A 138 -6.92 -17.08 2.63
CA GLY A 138 -5.80 -17.97 2.35
C GLY A 138 -4.94 -18.24 3.58
N GLU A 139 -3.68 -18.62 3.36
CA GLU A 139 -2.75 -18.96 4.44
C GLU A 139 -2.36 -17.73 5.25
N PRO A 140 -2.44 -17.79 6.60
CA PRO A 140 -1.95 -16.71 7.46
C PRO A 140 -0.41 -16.72 7.54
N TYR A 141 0.23 -15.60 7.22
CA TYR A 141 1.67 -15.38 7.33
C TYR A 141 2.01 -14.74 8.66
N THR A 142 2.78 -15.44 9.49
CA THR A 142 3.18 -14.97 10.81
C THR A 142 4.43 -14.10 10.74
N ILE A 143 4.36 -12.90 11.34
CA ILE A 143 5.49 -11.97 11.43
C ILE A 143 5.61 -11.35 12.82
N SER A 144 6.79 -10.81 13.09
CA SER A 144 6.99 -9.82 14.14
C SER A 144 7.52 -8.51 13.53
N ALA A 145 6.63 -7.56 13.27
CA ALA A 145 7.03 -6.26 12.72
C ALA A 145 8.02 -5.52 13.64
N ALA A 146 7.91 -5.68 14.96
CA ALA A 146 8.81 -5.07 15.93
C ALA A 146 10.23 -5.65 15.85
N HIS A 147 10.36 -6.97 15.71
CA HIS A 147 11.66 -7.67 15.68
C HIS A 147 12.16 -7.92 14.26
N GLY A 148 11.30 -7.86 13.26
CA GLY A 148 11.63 -8.10 11.85
C GLY A 148 11.55 -9.56 11.42
N GLU A 149 11.13 -10.45 12.33
CA GLU A 149 10.98 -11.87 12.04
C GLU A 149 9.89 -12.10 10.99
N GLY A 150 10.15 -12.95 10.01
CA GLY A 150 9.21 -13.29 8.94
C GLY A 150 8.96 -12.20 7.88
N VAL A 151 9.37 -10.93 8.14
CA VAL A 151 9.03 -9.79 7.26
C VAL A 151 9.70 -9.93 5.89
N LYS A 152 10.98 -10.32 5.83
CA LYS A 152 11.66 -10.50 4.54
C LYS A 152 11.02 -11.62 3.73
N ALA A 153 10.76 -12.77 4.34
CA ALA A 153 10.13 -13.91 3.66
C ALA A 153 8.73 -13.56 3.12
N LEU A 154 7.94 -12.79 3.90
CA LEU A 154 6.65 -12.28 3.44
C LEU A 154 6.82 -11.38 2.20
N MET A 155 7.76 -10.45 2.22
CA MET A 155 7.97 -9.52 1.11
C MET A 155 8.51 -10.23 -0.14
N ASP A 156 9.40 -11.18 0.01
CA ASP A 156 9.91 -12.00 -1.10
C ASP A 156 8.75 -12.72 -1.81
N LEU A 157 7.81 -13.29 -1.05
CA LEU A 157 6.61 -13.93 -1.59
C LEU A 157 5.65 -12.92 -2.27
N VAL A 158 5.38 -11.80 -1.60
CA VAL A 158 4.45 -10.77 -2.09
C VAL A 158 4.96 -10.16 -3.38
N LEU A 159 6.27 -9.97 -3.51
CA LEU A 159 6.91 -9.34 -4.65
C LEU A 159 7.25 -10.33 -5.78
N GLU A 160 7.14 -11.64 -5.55
CA GLU A 160 7.48 -12.66 -6.55
C GLU A 160 6.85 -12.39 -7.93
N PRO A 161 5.54 -12.05 -8.04
CA PRO A 161 4.87 -11.83 -9.34
C PRO A 161 5.29 -10.54 -10.06
N PHE A 162 6.00 -9.63 -9.39
CA PHE A 162 6.31 -8.31 -9.94
C PHE A 162 7.70 -8.27 -10.58
N PRO A 163 7.95 -7.36 -11.55
CA PRO A 163 9.23 -7.27 -12.23
C PRO A 163 10.35 -6.74 -11.33
N THR A 164 11.58 -7.09 -11.68
CA THR A 164 12.81 -6.54 -11.08
C THR A 164 13.09 -5.12 -11.61
N GLU A 165 13.97 -4.36 -10.93
CA GLU A 165 14.44 -3.05 -11.45
C GLU A 165 14.96 -3.14 -12.87
N LYS A 166 15.77 -4.16 -13.21
CA LYS A 166 16.32 -4.36 -14.55
C LYS A 166 15.24 -4.56 -15.60
N GLU A 167 14.21 -5.34 -15.30
CA GLU A 167 13.09 -5.58 -16.21
C GLU A 167 12.25 -4.31 -16.39
N ILE A 168 12.13 -3.47 -15.35
CA ILE A 168 11.45 -2.18 -15.42
C ILE A 168 12.25 -1.21 -16.31
N ASP A 169 13.57 -1.13 -16.11
CA ASP A 169 14.45 -0.27 -16.90
C ASP A 169 14.49 -0.69 -18.38
N GLU A 170 14.53 -2.00 -18.66
CA GLU A 170 14.46 -2.52 -20.02
C GLU A 170 13.11 -2.19 -20.68
N GLU A 171 11.97 -2.29 -19.95
CA GLU A 171 10.67 -1.87 -20.50
C GLU A 171 10.58 -0.35 -20.73
N GLU A 172 11.25 0.47 -19.92
CA GLU A 172 11.30 1.92 -20.12
C GLU A 172 12.21 2.34 -21.27
N ASP A 173 13.34 1.64 -21.47
CA ASP A 173 14.24 1.86 -22.61
C ASP A 173 13.60 1.46 -23.96
N PHE A 174 12.78 0.43 -23.99
CA PHE A 174 12.00 0.06 -25.19
C PHE A 174 10.94 1.09 -25.56
N LYS A 175 10.45 1.88 -24.60
CA LYS A 175 9.60 3.04 -24.86
C LYS A 175 10.50 4.27 -24.99
N HIS A 176 11.12 4.48 -26.14
CA HIS A 176 11.81 5.73 -26.47
C HIS A 176 10.86 6.91 -26.26
N LYS A 177 10.71 7.34 -25.02
CA LYS A 177 9.93 8.52 -24.68
C LYS A 177 10.72 9.74 -25.14
N ILE A 178 10.28 10.36 -26.24
CA ILE A 178 10.79 11.65 -26.67
C ILE A 178 10.41 12.68 -25.61
N LYS A 179 11.40 13.15 -24.87
CA LYS A 179 11.19 14.22 -23.87
C LYS A 179 11.19 15.56 -24.59
N VAL A 180 10.04 16.22 -24.67
CA VAL A 180 9.86 17.54 -25.28
C VAL A 180 9.67 18.57 -24.19
N ALA A 181 10.52 19.60 -24.16
CA ALA A 181 10.35 20.77 -23.30
C ALA A 181 9.78 21.92 -24.12
N ILE A 182 8.67 22.49 -23.67
CA ILE A 182 8.05 23.65 -24.31
C ILE A 182 8.36 24.91 -23.48
N ALA A 183 9.18 25.80 -24.02
CA ALA A 183 9.57 27.06 -23.40
C ALA A 183 8.97 28.25 -24.16
N GLY A 184 8.63 29.33 -23.45
CA GLY A 184 8.08 30.56 -24.04
C GLY A 184 7.55 31.51 -23.00
N ARG A 185 7.24 32.74 -23.42
CA ARG A 185 6.68 33.78 -22.56
C ARG A 185 5.35 33.33 -21.91
N PRO A 186 4.96 33.91 -20.74
CA PRO A 186 3.60 33.72 -20.21
C PRO A 186 2.55 34.05 -21.29
N ASN A 187 1.46 33.30 -21.29
CA ASN A 187 0.32 33.45 -22.23
C ASN A 187 0.65 33.21 -23.71
N ALA A 188 1.76 32.58 -24.05
CA ALA A 188 2.12 32.24 -25.42
C ALA A 188 1.45 30.96 -25.94
N GLY A 189 0.43 30.42 -25.26
CA GLY A 189 -0.29 29.21 -25.69
C GLY A 189 0.41 27.90 -25.41
N LYS A 190 1.41 27.88 -24.52
CA LYS A 190 2.14 26.64 -24.18
C LYS A 190 1.24 25.51 -23.65
N SER A 191 0.36 25.83 -22.72
CA SER A 191 -0.57 24.86 -22.13
C SER A 191 -1.57 24.33 -23.16
N THR A 192 -2.06 25.20 -24.04
CA THR A 192 -2.94 24.83 -25.16
C THR A 192 -2.24 23.88 -26.13
N LEU A 193 -0.98 24.18 -26.47
CA LEU A 193 -0.17 23.33 -27.34
C LEU A 193 0.10 21.94 -26.70
N ILE A 194 0.42 21.92 -25.39
CA ILE A 194 0.63 20.67 -24.67
C ILE A 194 -0.65 19.84 -24.64
N ASN A 195 -1.80 20.43 -24.30
CA ASN A 195 -3.09 19.75 -24.29
C ASN A 195 -3.44 19.19 -25.67
N ALA A 196 -3.18 19.94 -26.73
CA ALA A 196 -3.40 19.47 -28.09
C ALA A 196 -2.49 18.31 -28.50
N LEU A 197 -1.22 18.31 -28.06
CA LEU A 197 -0.27 17.22 -28.32
C LEU A 197 -0.60 15.94 -27.53
N ILE A 198 -1.13 16.08 -26.31
CA ILE A 198 -1.49 14.95 -25.45
C ILE A 198 -2.89 14.40 -25.80
N GLY A 199 -3.74 15.22 -26.44
CA GLY A 199 -5.14 14.88 -26.74
C GLY A 199 -6.07 14.95 -25.52
N GLU A 200 -5.63 15.57 -24.42
CA GLU A 200 -6.36 15.69 -23.16
C GLU A 200 -6.16 17.09 -22.55
N ASP A 201 -7.19 17.64 -21.92
CA ASP A 201 -7.12 18.90 -21.16
C ASP A 201 -6.53 18.67 -19.76
N ARG A 202 -5.22 18.45 -19.67
CA ARG A 202 -4.51 18.26 -18.39
C ARG A 202 -3.96 19.54 -17.78
N LEU A 203 -3.71 20.57 -18.59
CA LEU A 203 -3.15 21.83 -18.14
C LEU A 203 -4.18 22.94 -18.29
N ILE A 204 -4.31 23.79 -17.25
CA ILE A 204 -5.16 24.97 -17.31
C ILE A 204 -4.48 25.99 -18.24
N ALA A 205 -5.11 26.29 -19.37
CA ALA A 205 -4.70 27.38 -20.25
C ALA A 205 -5.32 28.66 -19.71
N PHE A 206 -4.49 29.63 -19.35
CA PHE A 206 -4.89 31.04 -19.03
C PHE A 206 -4.60 31.93 -20.21
#